data_2800dd3c0f083524f1d060c8f278eb1a
#
_entry.id   2800dd3c0f083524f1d060c8f278eb1a
#
_cell.length_a   1.000
_cell.length_b   1.000
_cell.length_c   1.000
_cell.angle_alpha   90.00
_cell.angle_beta   90.00
_cell.angle_gamma   90.00
#
_symmetry.space_group_name_H-M   'P 1'
#
loop_
_entity.id
_entity.type
_entity.pdbx_description
1 polymer ?
#
loop_
_entity_poly.entity_id
_entity_poly.type
_entity_poly.pdbx_seq_one_letter_code
_entity_poly.pdbx_strand_id
1 'polypeptide(L)'
;MIGTYSFISKTVEIVDVPSVFSNILSNEKGHYFTDSEGKIHLVYDKKAEWILSDFEDIEKGVEGGILLEFKKDFEGTVIYGLYPDEDMEYKNAVFFKRHISIENRKAFIDIAKNLSGVYDMANWEAKGKSRIRYRVLDNKNNIITNKNVAFSVKDGMFSIETSITAGPFITSLSPNSMTITLWTNREDAVNLLINDTKYISEKTKKHVFKIDNLKAETEYKYVVSFKEDYFKSKIKTAPNNNAKAKFSFAFASDSRGGTQLGESHLGGHNAYIMRKIAALLTYKNVDFLQFTGDMIDGYKSDDQEIRLEYTNWLRTMSPYMHSTAMNVGVGNHEVLMKVFGNPENYIAIDNYPFETNSSEAVFAEFFENSSNGPKSEDGSAYDPNPNKDDFPSYDKNVYSYTFGNTAMIVLNSNYLYTPNHRIIPQIGGNVHGYIMDNQLKWLAEQIEGFEKDENIRHVFVTIHTPAFPNGGHTKNDMWYNGDNSIRPYIAGKAVEKGIIERRDEFLDILVNKSSKFRILLTGDEHNYTRLHIDNDSKIYPKDWKGERLKLNREFVQIVNGAAGAPYYAKEIMPWTDDLDVFSSQYALVFFHIDGDEIIIEVMNPDTLEIIESYKFM
;
A
#
# COMPACT_ATOMS: atom_id res chain seq x y z
N MET A 1 19.31 26.10 48.73
CA MET A 1 18.89 24.80 48.19
C MET A 1 19.07 24.90 46.68
N ILE A 2 20.15 24.30 46.17
CA ILE A 2 20.48 24.27 44.75
C ILE A 2 19.90 22.95 44.20
N GLY A 3 18.87 23.05 43.39
CA GLY A 3 18.26 21.89 42.77
C GLY A 3 19.15 21.40 41.63
N THR A 4 19.69 20.20 41.78
CA THR A 4 20.40 19.47 40.73
C THR A 4 19.38 18.95 39.74
N TYR A 5 19.35 19.54 38.52
CA TYR A 5 18.67 18.95 37.38
C TYR A 5 19.53 17.79 36.87
N SER A 6 19.05 16.58 37.06
CA SER A 6 19.59 15.38 36.43
C SER A 6 19.16 15.37 34.97
N PHE A 7 20.07 15.68 34.06
CA PHE A 7 19.92 15.36 32.63
C PHE A 7 20.08 13.85 32.49
N ILE A 8 18.98 13.15 32.27
CA ILE A 8 19.02 11.78 31.73
C ILE A 8 19.46 11.92 30.28
N SER A 9 20.75 11.71 30.02
CA SER A 9 21.21 11.50 28.63
C SER A 9 20.55 10.20 28.17
N LYS A 10 19.61 10.27 27.21
CA LYS A 10 19.28 9.11 26.39
C LYS A 10 20.60 8.72 25.71
N THR A 11 21.16 7.59 26.10
CA THR A 11 22.17 6.89 25.31
C THR A 11 21.52 6.64 23.96
N VAL A 12 22.01 7.32 22.92
CA VAL A 12 21.66 6.98 21.54
C VAL A 12 22.25 5.58 21.34
N GLU A 13 21.39 4.60 21.17
CA GLU A 13 21.80 3.27 20.74
C GLU A 13 22.48 3.47 19.38
N ILE A 14 23.79 3.20 19.32
CA ILE A 14 24.53 3.22 18.05
C ILE A 14 24.10 1.98 17.31
N VAL A 15 23.16 2.12 16.41
CA VAL A 15 22.73 1.04 15.51
C VAL A 15 23.81 0.91 14.43
N ASP A 16 24.36 -0.28 14.27
CA ASP A 16 25.33 -0.57 13.22
C ASP A 16 24.74 -0.30 11.83
N VAL A 17 25.45 0.46 11.03
CA VAL A 17 25.07 0.69 9.62
C VAL A 17 25.12 -0.63 8.87
N PRO A 18 24.07 -1.02 8.13
CA PRO A 18 24.07 -2.24 7.32
C PRO A 18 25.25 -2.27 6.33
N SER A 19 25.87 -3.43 6.17
CA SER A 19 27.08 -3.57 5.34
C SER A 19 26.81 -3.37 3.84
N VAL A 20 25.56 -3.36 3.44
CA VAL A 20 25.12 -3.05 2.06
C VAL A 20 25.43 -1.62 1.64
N PHE A 21 25.53 -0.71 2.61
CA PHE A 21 25.91 0.67 2.36
C PHE A 21 27.43 0.88 2.50
N SER A 22 27.94 1.87 1.80
CA SER A 22 29.33 2.34 1.92
C SER A 22 29.36 3.83 2.28
N ASN A 23 30.46 4.26 2.93
CA ASN A 23 30.68 5.66 3.30
C ASN A 23 29.62 6.28 4.23
N ILE A 24 28.76 5.47 4.84
CA ILE A 24 27.87 5.93 5.89
C ILE A 24 28.56 5.73 7.22
N LEU A 25 28.77 6.81 7.95
CA LEU A 25 29.48 6.86 9.22
C LEU A 25 28.56 7.38 10.30
N SER A 26 28.86 7.06 11.56
CA SER A 26 28.10 7.53 12.73
C SER A 26 28.98 8.35 13.66
N ASN A 27 28.41 9.40 14.25
CA ASN A 27 29.00 10.17 15.34
C ASN A 27 27.93 10.59 16.35
N GLU A 28 28.32 11.37 17.36
CA GLU A 28 27.40 11.90 18.41
C GLU A 28 26.19 12.71 17.84
N LYS A 29 26.25 13.15 16.58
CA LYS A 29 25.18 13.91 15.92
C LYS A 29 24.29 13.04 15.01
N GLY A 30 24.61 11.75 14.88
CA GLY A 30 23.89 10.80 14.03
C GLY A 30 24.72 10.28 12.86
N HIS A 31 24.03 9.77 11.83
CA HIS A 31 24.66 9.22 10.63
C HIS A 31 24.98 10.32 9.62
N TYR A 32 26.08 10.14 8.91
CA TYR A 32 26.48 11.06 7.83
C TYR A 32 27.27 10.31 6.75
N PHE A 33 27.35 10.91 5.57
CA PHE A 33 28.29 10.47 4.55
C PHE A 33 29.03 11.69 3.96
N THR A 34 30.18 11.44 3.35
CA THR A 34 30.96 12.47 2.66
C THR A 34 30.95 12.17 1.17
N ASP A 35 30.49 13.12 0.36
CA ASP A 35 30.49 12.96 -1.10
C ASP A 35 31.89 13.08 -1.71
N SER A 36 31.98 12.87 -3.03
CA SER A 36 33.26 12.93 -3.77
C SER A 36 33.92 14.32 -3.77
N GLU A 37 33.16 15.37 -3.42
CA GLU A 37 33.66 16.75 -3.30
C GLU A 37 34.10 17.08 -1.87
N GLY A 38 33.98 16.13 -0.94
CA GLY A 38 34.33 16.29 0.47
C GLY A 38 33.24 16.98 1.31
N LYS A 39 32.03 17.17 0.76
CA LYS A 39 30.90 17.74 1.48
C LYS A 39 30.24 16.69 2.37
N ILE A 40 30.03 17.05 3.63
CA ILE A 40 29.36 16.20 4.61
C ILE A 40 27.85 16.37 4.48
N HIS A 41 27.13 15.25 4.32
CA HIS A 41 25.70 15.16 4.33
C HIS A 41 25.26 14.42 5.60
N LEU A 42 24.52 15.11 6.47
CA LEU A 42 23.98 14.51 7.68
C LEU A 42 22.66 13.80 7.38
N VAL A 43 22.40 12.72 8.10
CA VAL A 43 21.05 12.14 8.17
C VAL A 43 20.13 13.21 8.73
N TYR A 44 19.11 13.56 7.98
CA TYR A 44 18.19 14.61 8.35
C TYR A 44 17.23 14.06 9.42
N ASP A 45 17.45 14.45 10.67
CA ASP A 45 16.50 14.20 11.75
C ASP A 45 15.38 15.25 11.70
N LYS A 46 14.61 15.18 10.63
CA LYS A 46 13.40 15.99 10.50
C LYS A 46 12.38 15.42 11.45
N LYS A 47 11.99 16.19 12.46
CA LYS A 47 10.89 15.79 13.33
C LYS A 47 9.63 15.65 12.51
N ALA A 48 8.98 14.52 12.66
CA ALA A 48 7.66 14.26 12.14
C ALA A 48 6.68 15.38 12.51
N GLU A 49 5.94 15.89 11.54
CA GLU A 49 4.90 16.87 11.82
C GLU A 49 3.72 16.21 12.52
N TRP A 50 3.29 15.05 12.04
CA TRP A 50 2.18 14.27 12.57
C TRP A 50 2.54 12.79 12.62
N ILE A 51 2.29 12.15 13.76
CA ILE A 51 2.52 10.73 13.98
C ILE A 51 1.25 10.03 14.45
N LEU A 52 1.14 8.72 14.23
CA LEU A 52 -0.04 7.96 14.59
C LEU A 52 -0.41 8.13 16.07
N SER A 53 0.58 8.11 16.95
CA SER A 53 0.37 8.21 18.39
C SER A 53 -0.16 9.58 18.84
N ASP A 54 -0.04 10.65 18.05
CA ASP A 54 -0.65 11.96 18.35
C ASP A 54 -2.18 11.90 18.42
N PHE A 55 -2.77 10.92 17.71
CA PHE A 55 -4.21 10.76 17.55
C PHE A 55 -4.76 9.51 18.22
N GLU A 56 -3.96 8.74 18.91
CA GLU A 56 -4.40 7.56 19.66
C GLU A 56 -4.78 7.93 21.11
N ASP A 57 -5.87 7.32 21.57
CA ASP A 57 -6.37 7.42 22.96
C ASP A 57 -6.66 8.87 23.41
N ILE A 58 -7.07 9.73 22.46
CA ILE A 58 -7.38 11.16 22.72
C ILE A 58 -8.85 11.38 23.09
N GLU A 59 -9.73 10.41 22.89
CA GLU A 59 -11.16 10.54 23.11
C GLU A 59 -11.54 10.23 24.55
N LYS A 60 -12.27 11.14 25.19
CA LYS A 60 -12.87 10.97 26.53
C LYS A 60 -14.37 11.25 26.48
N GLY A 61 -15.18 10.30 26.92
CA GLY A 61 -16.60 10.56 27.16
C GLY A 61 -16.77 11.49 28.36
N VAL A 62 -17.63 12.49 28.21
CA VAL A 62 -17.97 13.48 29.24
C VAL A 62 -19.47 13.78 29.21
N GLU A 63 -19.98 14.60 30.09
CA GLU A 63 -21.37 15.08 30.02
C GLU A 63 -21.60 15.83 28.70
N GLY A 64 -22.65 15.46 27.98
CA GLY A 64 -23.07 16.08 26.72
C GLY A 64 -22.32 15.65 25.47
N GLY A 65 -21.18 14.89 25.58
CA GLY A 65 -20.44 14.54 24.37
C GLY A 65 -19.07 13.91 24.57
N ILE A 66 -18.17 14.21 23.64
CA ILE A 66 -16.81 13.65 23.61
C ILE A 66 -15.79 14.78 23.64
N LEU A 67 -14.90 14.75 24.61
CA LEU A 67 -13.73 15.63 24.69
C LEU A 67 -12.54 14.95 23.99
N LEU A 68 -11.96 15.61 23.00
CA LEU A 68 -10.68 15.24 22.42
C LEU A 68 -9.55 15.97 23.15
N GLU A 69 -8.57 15.24 23.69
CA GLU A 69 -7.39 15.79 24.35
C GLU A 69 -6.13 15.40 23.56
N PHE A 70 -5.63 16.34 22.75
CA PHE A 70 -4.47 16.12 21.88
C PHE A 70 -3.16 16.10 22.68
N LYS A 71 -2.21 15.27 22.27
CA LYS A 71 -0.93 15.09 22.96
C LYS A 71 0.03 16.25 22.74
N LYS A 72 -0.11 16.97 21.60
CA LYS A 72 0.66 18.18 21.30
C LYS A 72 -0.22 19.39 21.06
N ASP A 73 0.34 20.57 21.20
CA ASP A 73 -0.35 21.82 20.93
C ASP A 73 -0.22 22.18 19.44
N PHE A 74 -1.32 22.54 18.83
CA PHE A 74 -1.39 23.02 17.45
C PHE A 74 -2.70 23.77 17.21
N GLU A 75 -2.67 24.63 16.21
CA GLU A 75 -3.86 25.31 15.70
C GLU A 75 -4.53 24.43 14.64
N GLY A 76 -5.81 24.19 14.77
CA GLY A 76 -6.55 23.34 13.85
C GLY A 76 -8.04 23.29 14.14
N THR A 77 -8.72 22.44 13.38
CA THR A 77 -10.17 22.31 13.45
C THR A 77 -10.56 20.82 13.46
N VAL A 78 -11.56 20.48 14.26
CA VAL A 78 -12.22 19.17 14.19
C VAL A 78 -13.57 19.35 13.52
N ILE A 79 -13.81 18.64 12.41
CA ILE A 79 -15.13 18.51 11.80
C ILE A 79 -15.74 17.15 12.15
N TYR A 80 -17.04 17.10 12.43
CA TYR A 80 -17.65 15.87 12.91
C TYR A 80 -19.13 15.71 12.52
N GLY A 81 -19.60 14.47 12.54
CA GLY A 81 -20.97 14.09 12.29
C GLY A 81 -21.28 12.66 12.76
N LEU A 82 -22.57 12.33 12.87
CA LEU A 82 -22.99 10.98 13.20
C LEU A 82 -22.66 10.01 12.07
N TYR A 83 -22.25 8.82 12.43
CA TYR A 83 -22.02 7.73 11.48
C TYR A 83 -23.38 7.08 11.18
N PRO A 84 -23.74 6.88 9.89
CA PRO A 84 -24.99 6.24 9.53
C PRO A 84 -25.11 4.83 10.11
N ASP A 85 -26.34 4.37 10.32
CA ASP A 85 -26.62 3.02 10.83
C ASP A 85 -26.00 1.94 9.94
N GLU A 86 -25.49 0.87 10.53
CA GLU A 86 -24.68 -0.15 9.84
C GLU A 86 -25.49 -1.14 8.99
N ASP A 87 -26.82 -1.14 9.14
CA ASP A 87 -27.69 -2.07 8.40
C ASP A 87 -27.89 -1.72 6.91
N MET A 88 -27.20 -0.70 6.41
CA MET A 88 -27.27 -0.29 5.01
C MET A 88 -26.27 -1.08 4.16
N GLU A 89 -26.74 -1.68 3.08
CA GLU A 89 -25.91 -2.38 2.09
C GLU A 89 -24.83 -1.45 1.50
N TYR A 90 -25.21 -0.23 1.15
CA TYR A 90 -24.30 0.82 0.71
C TYR A 90 -24.18 1.90 1.77
N LYS A 91 -22.98 2.05 2.31
CA LYS A 91 -22.75 3.01 3.40
C LYS A 91 -22.84 4.45 2.91
N ASN A 92 -23.75 5.21 3.48
CA ASN A 92 -23.81 6.64 3.23
C ASN A 92 -22.56 7.35 3.76
N ALA A 93 -22.17 8.42 3.07
CA ALA A 93 -21.12 9.30 3.57
C ALA A 93 -21.58 9.98 4.88
N VAL A 94 -20.66 10.18 5.80
CA VAL A 94 -20.92 10.98 7.00
C VAL A 94 -21.11 12.44 6.60
N PHE A 95 -22.22 13.03 7.02
CA PHE A 95 -22.44 14.47 6.90
C PHE A 95 -21.72 15.19 8.05
N PHE A 96 -20.61 15.84 7.77
CA PHE A 96 -19.86 16.63 8.76
C PHE A 96 -20.58 17.93 9.06
N LYS A 97 -21.62 17.83 9.88
CA LYS A 97 -22.56 18.90 10.21
C LYS A 97 -21.91 20.07 10.95
N ARG A 98 -20.91 19.78 11.77
CA ARG A 98 -20.34 20.70 12.72
C ARG A 98 -18.81 20.73 12.64
N HIS A 99 -18.27 21.85 13.11
CA HIS A 99 -16.84 22.01 13.31
C HIS A 99 -16.58 22.71 14.65
N ILE A 100 -15.36 22.53 15.16
CA ILE A 100 -14.89 23.18 16.38
C ILE A 100 -13.37 23.42 16.28
N SER A 101 -12.91 24.60 16.75
CA SER A 101 -11.50 24.92 16.85
C SER A 101 -10.83 24.09 17.95
N ILE A 102 -9.57 23.75 17.75
CA ILE A 102 -8.72 23.14 18.77
C ILE A 102 -8.10 24.27 19.58
N GLU A 103 -8.38 24.29 20.89
CA GLU A 103 -7.90 25.30 21.82
C GLU A 103 -7.24 24.63 23.02
N ASN A 104 -6.01 25.04 23.37
CA ASN A 104 -5.27 24.46 24.49
C ASN A 104 -5.20 22.94 24.41
N ARG A 105 -4.93 22.36 23.24
CA ARG A 105 -4.90 20.91 22.94
C ARG A 105 -6.24 20.20 23.15
N LYS A 106 -7.37 20.90 23.11
CA LYS A 106 -8.69 20.32 23.37
C LYS A 106 -9.70 20.73 22.30
N ALA A 107 -10.63 19.80 22.00
CA ALA A 107 -11.83 20.07 21.22
C ALA A 107 -13.00 19.30 21.84
N PHE A 108 -14.07 20.00 22.19
CA PHE A 108 -15.28 19.37 22.76
C PHE A 108 -16.33 19.15 21.69
N ILE A 109 -16.58 17.91 21.32
CA ILE A 109 -17.67 17.49 20.44
C ILE A 109 -18.95 17.41 21.24
N ASP A 110 -19.73 18.49 21.26
CA ASP A 110 -21.01 18.57 21.95
C ASP A 110 -22.09 17.85 21.10
N ILE A 111 -22.29 16.58 21.40
CA ILE A 111 -23.24 15.70 20.67
C ILE A 111 -24.67 16.04 21.09
N ALA A 112 -24.92 16.19 22.38
CA ALA A 112 -26.24 16.43 22.92
C ALA A 112 -26.87 17.71 22.38
N LYS A 113 -26.09 18.77 22.20
CA LYS A 113 -26.55 20.06 21.70
C LYS A 113 -26.59 20.12 20.17
N ASN A 114 -25.56 19.56 19.52
CA ASN A 114 -25.30 19.82 18.10
C ASN A 114 -25.76 18.71 17.15
N LEU A 115 -25.94 17.49 17.65
CA LEU A 115 -26.25 16.29 16.84
C LEU A 115 -27.52 15.57 17.30
N SER A 116 -28.48 16.28 17.91
CA SER A 116 -29.78 15.76 18.33
C SER A 116 -30.91 16.22 17.42
N GLY A 117 -32.02 15.50 17.42
CA GLY A 117 -33.25 15.88 16.75
C GLY A 117 -33.23 15.70 15.23
N VAL A 118 -33.52 16.74 14.47
CA VAL A 118 -33.75 16.67 13.00
C VAL A 118 -32.58 16.10 12.21
N TYR A 119 -31.39 16.17 12.75
CA TYR A 119 -30.17 15.69 12.10
C TYR A 119 -29.62 14.39 12.70
N ASP A 120 -30.39 13.78 13.62
CA ASP A 120 -30.06 12.48 14.18
C ASP A 120 -30.47 11.36 13.22
N MET A 121 -29.58 11.02 12.31
CA MET A 121 -29.75 9.89 11.39
C MET A 121 -29.51 8.53 12.07
N ALA A 122 -29.04 8.51 13.31
CA ALA A 122 -28.68 7.32 14.06
C ALA A 122 -29.63 7.01 15.23
N ASN A 123 -30.58 7.92 15.56
CA ASN A 123 -31.51 7.81 16.67
C ASN A 123 -30.81 7.42 17.99
N TRP A 124 -29.68 8.10 18.26
CA TRP A 124 -28.82 7.77 19.38
C TRP A 124 -29.47 8.01 20.73
N GLU A 125 -30.35 9.00 20.84
CA GLU A 125 -31.08 9.32 22.09
C GLU A 125 -31.95 8.14 22.54
N ALA A 126 -32.66 7.51 21.60
CA ALA A 126 -33.52 6.36 21.93
C ALA A 126 -32.72 5.07 22.14
N LYS A 127 -31.60 4.90 21.38
CA LYS A 127 -30.76 3.71 21.48
C LYS A 127 -29.79 3.77 22.65
N GLY A 128 -29.49 4.94 23.20
CA GLY A 128 -28.47 5.17 24.22
C GLY A 128 -27.05 4.91 23.71
N LYS A 129 -26.86 4.76 22.40
CA LYS A 129 -25.56 4.51 21.79
C LYS A 129 -25.54 4.90 20.30
N SER A 130 -24.37 5.25 19.76
CA SER A 130 -24.12 5.44 18.32
C SER A 130 -22.63 5.56 18.05
N ARG A 131 -22.31 6.01 16.84
CA ARG A 131 -20.93 6.31 16.40
C ARG A 131 -20.87 7.70 15.79
N ILE A 132 -19.75 8.38 16.01
CA ILE A 132 -19.40 9.60 15.27
C ILE A 132 -18.19 9.31 14.38
N ARG A 133 -18.10 10.06 13.30
CA ARG A 133 -16.86 10.25 12.55
C ARG A 133 -16.40 11.68 12.76
N TYR A 134 -15.12 11.86 13.00
CA TYR A 134 -14.50 13.17 13.01
C TYR A 134 -13.23 13.18 12.17
N ARG A 135 -12.87 14.36 11.69
CA ARG A 135 -11.62 14.64 11.01
C ARG A 135 -10.88 15.74 11.74
N VAL A 136 -9.57 15.59 11.82
CA VAL A 136 -8.68 16.62 12.35
C VAL A 136 -8.01 17.31 11.17
N LEU A 137 -8.14 18.63 11.13
CA LEU A 137 -7.53 19.48 10.11
C LEU A 137 -6.50 20.39 10.78
N ASP A 138 -5.39 20.66 10.08
CA ASP A 138 -4.43 21.68 10.48
C ASP A 138 -4.94 23.11 10.15
N ASN A 139 -4.15 24.12 10.46
CA ASN A 139 -4.47 25.52 10.20
C ASN A 139 -4.47 25.90 8.70
N LYS A 140 -4.00 25.00 7.82
CA LYS A 140 -4.05 25.13 6.35
C LYS A 140 -5.24 24.37 5.74
N ASN A 141 -6.08 23.76 6.56
CA ASN A 141 -7.19 22.89 6.18
C ASN A 141 -6.77 21.56 5.53
N ASN A 142 -5.56 21.09 5.73
CA ASN A 142 -5.19 19.73 5.36
C ASN A 142 -5.86 18.75 6.32
N ILE A 143 -6.47 17.69 5.81
CA ILE A 143 -7.05 16.63 6.64
C ILE A 143 -5.92 15.69 7.07
N ILE A 144 -5.55 15.74 8.35
CA ILE A 144 -4.47 14.94 8.90
C ILE A 144 -4.93 13.50 9.13
N THR A 145 -6.12 13.34 9.73
CA THR A 145 -6.67 12.01 10.03
C THR A 145 -8.19 12.01 10.04
N ASN A 146 -8.76 10.82 9.83
CA ASN A 146 -10.18 10.53 9.83
C ASN A 146 -10.45 9.34 10.76
N LYS A 147 -11.36 9.50 11.73
CA LYS A 147 -11.56 8.52 12.80
C LYS A 147 -13.03 8.28 13.10
N ASN A 148 -13.38 7.02 13.38
CA ASN A 148 -14.71 6.63 13.89
C ASN A 148 -14.60 6.32 15.37
N VAL A 149 -15.60 6.73 16.15
CA VAL A 149 -15.68 6.47 17.58
C VAL A 149 -17.09 6.04 17.96
N ALA A 150 -17.21 4.89 18.59
CA ALA A 150 -18.46 4.45 19.19
C ALA A 150 -18.59 4.99 20.60
N PHE A 151 -19.82 5.33 20.98
CA PHE A 151 -20.16 5.80 22.33
C PHE A 151 -21.47 5.19 22.83
N SER A 152 -21.57 5.11 24.13
CA SER A 152 -22.84 4.89 24.85
C SER A 152 -23.16 6.10 25.73
N VAL A 153 -24.44 6.25 26.08
CA VAL A 153 -24.92 7.35 26.91
C VAL A 153 -25.78 6.81 28.04
N LYS A 154 -25.48 7.24 29.26
CA LYS A 154 -26.32 6.98 30.44
C LYS A 154 -26.42 8.24 31.28
N ASP A 155 -27.63 8.68 31.58
CA ASP A 155 -27.92 9.88 32.40
C ASP A 155 -27.14 11.14 31.93
N GLY A 156 -27.07 11.34 30.59
CA GLY A 156 -26.36 12.47 29.98
C GLY A 156 -24.82 12.33 29.91
N MET A 157 -24.24 11.32 30.56
CA MET A 157 -22.82 11.02 30.53
C MET A 157 -22.48 10.08 29.37
N PHE A 158 -21.56 10.51 28.53
CA PHE A 158 -21.04 9.73 27.41
C PHE A 158 -19.88 8.84 27.85
N SER A 159 -19.79 7.66 27.27
CA SER A 159 -18.69 6.72 27.45
C SER A 159 -18.17 6.26 26.10
N ILE A 160 -16.86 6.21 25.91
CA ILE A 160 -16.24 5.68 24.70
C ILE A 160 -16.27 4.15 24.74
N GLU A 161 -16.78 3.53 23.70
CA GLU A 161 -16.87 2.07 23.58
C GLU A 161 -15.75 1.50 22.71
N THR A 162 -15.45 0.21 22.91
CA THR A 162 -14.59 -0.54 22.00
C THR A 162 -15.27 -0.64 20.64
N SER A 163 -14.57 -0.27 19.58
CA SER A 163 -15.14 -0.29 18.23
C SER A 163 -14.07 -0.52 17.15
N ILE A 164 -14.50 -1.05 16.01
CA ILE A 164 -13.62 -1.22 14.83
C ILE A 164 -13.28 0.17 14.30
N THR A 165 -11.98 0.44 14.13
CA THR A 165 -11.45 1.68 13.54
C THR A 165 -11.02 1.49 12.08
N ALA A 166 -10.61 0.26 11.70
CA ALA A 166 -10.30 -0.12 10.33
C ALA A 166 -10.60 -1.61 10.12
N GLY A 167 -11.03 -1.99 8.92
CA GLY A 167 -11.46 -3.33 8.55
C GLY A 167 -12.92 -3.65 8.94
N PRO A 168 -13.30 -4.95 8.94
CA PRO A 168 -12.48 -6.12 8.61
C PRO A 168 -11.97 -6.13 7.17
N PHE A 169 -10.73 -6.59 6.95
CA PHE A 169 -10.15 -6.83 5.64
C PHE A 169 -9.92 -8.32 5.45
N ILE A 170 -10.16 -8.80 4.23
CA ILE A 170 -9.92 -10.18 3.84
C ILE A 170 -8.65 -10.22 3.01
N THR A 171 -7.69 -11.04 3.42
CA THR A 171 -6.43 -11.26 2.69
C THR A 171 -6.14 -12.75 2.58
N SER A 172 -5.19 -13.15 1.75
CA SER A 172 -4.78 -14.55 1.56
C SER A 172 -5.97 -15.48 1.32
N LEU A 173 -6.97 -15.01 0.56
CA LEU A 173 -8.19 -15.77 0.26
C LEU A 173 -7.87 -16.93 -0.67
N SER A 174 -8.20 -18.15 -0.23
CA SER A 174 -7.99 -19.40 -0.96
C SER A 174 -9.28 -20.23 -1.05
N PRO A 175 -9.29 -21.38 -1.72
CA PRO A 175 -10.43 -22.28 -1.72
C PRO A 175 -10.83 -22.79 -0.34
N ASN A 176 -9.89 -22.87 0.59
CA ASN A 176 -10.10 -23.52 1.89
C ASN A 176 -9.63 -22.70 3.10
N SER A 177 -9.15 -21.49 2.88
CA SER A 177 -8.68 -20.61 3.97
C SER A 177 -8.82 -19.12 3.62
N MET A 178 -8.76 -18.27 4.64
CA MET A 178 -8.64 -16.82 4.52
C MET A 178 -8.05 -16.23 5.80
N THR A 179 -7.55 -15.01 5.69
CA THR A 179 -7.16 -14.20 6.85
C THR A 179 -8.11 -13.00 6.97
N ILE A 180 -8.64 -12.77 8.17
CA ILE A 180 -9.45 -11.58 8.48
C ILE A 180 -8.66 -10.71 9.46
N THR A 181 -8.41 -9.45 9.07
CA THR A 181 -7.66 -8.48 9.87
C THR A 181 -8.52 -7.26 10.18
N LEU A 182 -8.49 -6.79 11.41
CA LEU A 182 -9.17 -5.56 11.81
C LEU A 182 -8.42 -4.84 12.93
N TRP A 183 -8.71 -3.56 13.10
CA TRP A 183 -8.17 -2.74 14.17
C TRP A 183 -9.28 -2.17 15.05
N THR A 184 -9.00 -2.09 16.35
CA THR A 184 -9.88 -1.46 17.35
C THR A 184 -9.25 -0.20 17.91
N ASN A 185 -10.09 0.69 18.49
CA ASN A 185 -9.65 1.94 19.10
C ASN A 185 -8.87 1.74 20.41
N ARG A 186 -8.96 0.59 21.04
CA ARG A 186 -8.26 0.21 22.27
C ARG A 186 -7.93 -1.26 22.30
N GLU A 187 -7.01 -1.66 23.16
CA GLU A 187 -6.69 -3.07 23.36
C GLU A 187 -7.88 -3.77 24.02
N ASP A 188 -8.43 -4.76 23.34
CA ASP A 188 -9.51 -5.62 23.82
C ASP A 188 -9.40 -7.00 23.16
N ALA A 189 -10.14 -7.97 23.64
CA ALA A 189 -10.31 -9.27 22.98
C ALA A 189 -11.55 -9.21 22.07
N VAL A 190 -11.39 -9.63 20.83
CA VAL A 190 -12.46 -9.64 19.82
C VAL A 190 -12.87 -11.08 19.52
N ASN A 191 -14.17 -11.32 19.39
CA ASN A 191 -14.70 -12.60 18.95
C ASN A 191 -15.05 -12.53 17.46
N LEU A 192 -14.62 -13.54 16.71
CA LEU A 192 -15.05 -13.79 15.34
C LEU A 192 -15.83 -15.10 15.30
N LEU A 193 -17.06 -15.05 14.81
CA LEU A 193 -17.88 -16.23 14.53
C LEU A 193 -17.98 -16.39 13.00
N ILE A 194 -17.56 -17.53 12.48
CA ILE A 194 -17.69 -17.91 11.07
C ILE A 194 -17.92 -19.42 10.99
N ASN A 195 -18.86 -19.86 10.15
CA ASN A 195 -19.17 -21.28 9.98
C ASN A 195 -19.35 -22.04 11.32
N ASP A 196 -20.13 -21.43 12.25
CA ASP A 196 -20.37 -21.94 13.62
C ASP A 196 -19.11 -22.12 14.48
N THR A 197 -17.93 -21.75 13.97
CA THR A 197 -16.68 -21.77 14.71
C THR A 197 -16.39 -20.40 15.28
N LYS A 198 -16.07 -20.39 16.57
CA LYS A 198 -15.71 -19.16 17.31
C LYS A 198 -14.20 -19.05 17.45
N TYR A 199 -13.64 -17.94 17.00
CA TYR A 199 -12.26 -17.52 17.21
C TYR A 199 -12.23 -16.36 18.20
N ILE A 200 -11.22 -16.29 19.03
CA ILE A 200 -11.01 -15.21 20.01
C ILE A 200 -9.59 -14.70 19.84
N SER A 201 -9.43 -13.41 19.65
CA SER A 201 -8.11 -12.77 19.61
C SER A 201 -7.57 -12.53 21.03
N GLU A 202 -6.27 -12.34 21.11
CA GLU A 202 -5.65 -11.73 22.30
C GLU A 202 -6.10 -10.27 22.46
N LYS A 203 -5.82 -9.69 23.63
CA LYS A 203 -6.03 -8.26 23.89
C LYS A 203 -4.97 -7.45 23.16
N THR A 204 -5.38 -6.83 22.08
CA THR A 204 -4.53 -6.03 21.20
C THR A 204 -5.39 -4.98 20.47
N LYS A 205 -4.75 -4.04 19.76
CA LYS A 205 -5.45 -3.13 18.84
C LYS A 205 -5.58 -3.72 17.43
N LYS A 206 -4.61 -4.53 16.97
CA LYS A 206 -4.65 -5.25 15.69
C LYS A 206 -5.04 -6.70 15.93
N HIS A 207 -6.09 -7.16 15.27
CA HIS A 207 -6.60 -8.53 15.38
C HIS A 207 -6.45 -9.26 14.05
N VAL A 208 -5.81 -10.43 14.06
CA VAL A 208 -5.60 -11.27 12.90
C VAL A 208 -6.19 -12.65 13.16
N PHE A 209 -7.14 -13.05 12.33
CA PHE A 209 -7.78 -14.35 12.38
C PHE A 209 -7.44 -15.16 11.14
N LYS A 210 -6.69 -16.25 11.31
CA LYS A 210 -6.43 -17.23 10.25
C LYS A 210 -7.48 -18.32 10.32
N ILE A 211 -8.21 -18.51 9.24
CA ILE A 211 -9.38 -19.40 9.16
C ILE A 211 -9.11 -20.44 8.10
N ASP A 212 -9.16 -21.70 8.50
CA ASP A 212 -8.88 -22.86 7.66
C ASP A 212 -10.10 -23.78 7.59
N ASN A 213 -9.98 -24.86 6.80
CA ASN A 213 -11.01 -25.90 6.63
C ASN A 213 -12.33 -25.38 6.05
N LEU A 214 -12.26 -24.39 5.19
CA LEU A 214 -13.38 -23.89 4.42
C LEU A 214 -13.60 -24.75 3.15
N LYS A 215 -14.76 -24.58 2.53
CA LYS A 215 -15.09 -25.18 1.23
C LYS A 215 -14.95 -24.13 0.13
N ALA A 216 -14.46 -24.55 -1.02
CA ALA A 216 -14.33 -23.70 -2.20
C ALA A 216 -15.69 -23.17 -2.67
N GLU A 217 -15.69 -22.00 -3.32
CA GLU A 217 -16.86 -21.33 -3.94
C GLU A 217 -18.08 -21.21 -3.00
N THR A 218 -17.83 -21.11 -1.70
CA THR A 218 -18.85 -21.11 -0.66
C THR A 218 -18.94 -19.73 0.00
N GLU A 219 -20.14 -19.18 0.08
CA GLU A 219 -20.39 -17.93 0.82
C GLU A 219 -20.44 -18.23 2.32
N TYR A 220 -19.58 -17.57 3.09
CA TYR A 220 -19.54 -17.61 4.54
C TYR A 220 -19.98 -16.28 5.12
N LYS A 221 -21.00 -16.32 5.98
CA LYS A 221 -21.34 -15.18 6.82
C LYS A 221 -20.45 -15.18 8.05
N TYR A 222 -19.95 -14.03 8.42
CA TYR A 222 -19.16 -13.88 9.63
C TYR A 222 -19.63 -12.72 10.50
N VAL A 223 -19.41 -12.83 11.80
CA VAL A 223 -19.76 -11.83 12.80
C VAL A 223 -18.55 -11.54 13.66
N VAL A 224 -18.11 -10.28 13.66
CA VAL A 224 -17.14 -9.77 14.63
C VAL A 224 -17.92 -9.17 15.78
N SER A 225 -17.59 -9.54 17.02
CA SER A 225 -18.29 -9.02 18.20
C SER A 225 -17.34 -8.72 19.35
N PHE A 226 -17.67 -7.66 20.10
CA PHE A 226 -17.01 -7.26 21.33
C PHE A 226 -18.10 -6.73 22.30
N LYS A 227 -18.15 -7.31 23.49
CA LYS A 227 -19.21 -7.02 24.48
C LYS A 227 -20.60 -7.13 23.85
N GLU A 228 -21.33 -6.02 23.77
CA GLU A 228 -22.69 -5.91 23.24
C GLU A 228 -22.77 -5.36 21.81
N ASP A 229 -21.62 -5.05 21.19
CA ASP A 229 -21.57 -4.54 19.81
C ASP A 229 -21.12 -5.62 18.84
N TYR A 230 -21.56 -5.53 17.59
CA TYR A 230 -21.20 -6.51 16.55
C TYR A 230 -21.15 -5.86 15.16
N PHE A 231 -20.35 -6.48 14.30
CA PHE A 231 -20.26 -6.18 12.88
C PHE A 231 -20.52 -7.48 12.09
N LYS A 232 -21.39 -7.43 11.08
CA LYS A 232 -21.73 -8.57 10.23
C LYS A 232 -21.31 -8.34 8.80
N SER A 233 -20.78 -9.38 8.17
CA SER A 233 -20.49 -9.39 6.74
C SER A 233 -20.51 -10.82 6.18
N LYS A 234 -20.12 -10.94 4.92
CA LYS A 234 -20.01 -12.19 4.19
C LYS A 234 -18.83 -12.15 3.24
N ILE A 235 -18.31 -13.31 2.88
CA ILE A 235 -17.25 -13.49 1.89
C ILE A 235 -17.43 -14.83 1.19
N LYS A 236 -17.16 -14.88 -0.11
CA LYS A 236 -17.11 -16.13 -0.87
C LYS A 236 -15.67 -16.58 -1.00
N THR A 237 -15.39 -17.85 -0.67
CA THR A 237 -14.08 -18.47 -0.86
C THR A 237 -13.72 -18.60 -2.34
N ALA A 238 -12.43 -18.61 -2.65
CA ALA A 238 -11.95 -18.80 -4.00
C ALA A 238 -12.44 -20.13 -4.61
N PRO A 239 -12.60 -20.20 -5.93
CA PRO A 239 -12.78 -21.48 -6.61
C PRO A 239 -11.54 -22.36 -6.49
N ASN A 240 -11.71 -23.67 -6.58
CA ASN A 240 -10.57 -24.57 -6.70
C ASN A 240 -9.75 -24.25 -7.95
N ASN A 241 -8.46 -24.55 -7.91
CA ASN A 241 -7.61 -24.45 -9.08
C ASN A 241 -8.09 -25.46 -10.11
N ASN A 242 -8.74 -24.98 -11.14
CA ASN A 242 -9.19 -25.80 -12.28
C ASN A 242 -9.39 -24.93 -13.52
N ALA A 243 -9.25 -25.52 -14.71
CA ALA A 243 -9.27 -24.85 -15.99
C ALA A 243 -10.59 -24.14 -16.35
N LYS A 244 -11.69 -24.42 -15.64
CA LYS A 244 -13.03 -23.85 -15.88
C LYS A 244 -13.47 -22.84 -14.82
N ALA A 245 -12.54 -22.32 -14.01
CA ALA A 245 -12.87 -21.35 -13.00
C ALA A 245 -13.47 -20.08 -13.62
N LYS A 246 -14.47 -19.51 -12.95
CA LYS A 246 -15.11 -18.25 -13.33
C LYS A 246 -15.12 -17.29 -12.15
N PHE A 247 -14.51 -16.14 -12.33
CA PHE A 247 -14.40 -15.11 -11.30
C PHE A 247 -14.02 -13.77 -11.93
N SER A 248 -14.00 -12.71 -11.11
CA SER A 248 -13.50 -11.41 -11.53
C SER A 248 -12.57 -10.80 -10.50
N PHE A 249 -11.57 -10.06 -10.97
CA PHE A 249 -10.71 -9.27 -10.10
C PHE A 249 -10.52 -7.86 -10.65
N ALA A 250 -10.12 -6.96 -9.79
CA ALA A 250 -9.76 -5.60 -10.18
C ALA A 250 -8.29 -5.32 -9.93
N PHE A 251 -7.73 -4.42 -10.74
CA PHE A 251 -6.36 -3.95 -10.62
C PHE A 251 -6.32 -2.42 -10.54
N ALA A 252 -5.55 -1.90 -9.57
CA ALA A 252 -5.31 -0.48 -9.37
C ALA A 252 -3.94 -0.25 -8.73
N SER A 253 -3.42 0.96 -8.85
CA SER A 253 -2.18 1.44 -8.25
C SER A 253 -2.21 2.95 -8.09
N ASP A 254 -1.33 3.52 -7.25
CA ASP A 254 -1.08 4.96 -7.14
C ASP A 254 -2.29 5.75 -6.63
N SER A 255 -2.60 5.55 -5.36
CA SER A 255 -3.63 6.34 -4.66
C SER A 255 -3.07 7.47 -3.82
N ARG A 256 -1.76 7.69 -3.81
CA ARG A 256 -1.13 8.76 -3.05
C ARG A 256 -1.78 10.11 -3.34
N GLY A 257 -1.76 11.01 -2.36
CA GLY A 257 -2.42 12.31 -2.49
C GLY A 257 -1.69 13.25 -3.44
N GLY A 258 -2.46 14.17 -3.98
CA GLY A 258 -1.93 15.26 -4.80
C GLY A 258 -1.77 16.56 -4.02
N THR A 259 -1.58 17.67 -4.72
CA THR A 259 -1.47 19.02 -4.15
C THR A 259 -2.81 19.65 -3.80
N GLN A 260 -3.93 18.99 -4.13
CA GLN A 260 -5.27 19.47 -3.84
C GLN A 260 -5.62 19.23 -2.37
N LEU A 261 -6.44 20.11 -1.81
CA LEU A 261 -6.92 20.00 -0.42
C LEU A 261 -8.16 19.09 -0.31
N GLY A 262 -8.53 18.78 0.93
CA GLY A 262 -9.74 18.05 1.24
C GLY A 262 -9.59 16.54 1.07
N GLU A 263 -10.62 15.86 0.59
CA GLU A 263 -10.62 14.40 0.47
C GLU A 263 -9.72 13.86 -0.64
N SER A 264 -9.30 14.69 -1.59
CA SER A 264 -8.30 14.32 -2.59
C SER A 264 -6.88 14.23 -2.02
N HIS A 265 -6.66 14.75 -0.80
CA HIS A 265 -5.42 14.59 -0.04
C HIS A 265 -5.74 14.41 1.45
N LEU A 266 -6.20 13.22 1.84
CA LEU A 266 -6.51 12.89 3.22
C LEU A 266 -5.35 12.09 3.83
N GLY A 267 -4.48 12.76 4.61
CA GLY A 267 -3.41 12.10 5.36
C GLY A 267 -2.62 11.09 4.52
N GLY A 268 -2.13 11.51 3.34
CA GLY A 268 -1.24 10.75 2.49
C GLY A 268 -1.88 10.07 1.26
N HIS A 269 -3.21 10.16 1.05
CA HIS A 269 -3.83 9.52 -0.11
C HIS A 269 -5.10 10.24 -0.61
N ASN A 270 -5.52 9.91 -1.83
CA ASN A 270 -6.77 10.41 -2.41
C ASN A 270 -7.97 9.58 -1.92
N ALA A 271 -8.49 9.95 -0.75
CA ALA A 271 -9.62 9.25 -0.13
C ALA A 271 -10.93 9.37 -0.95
N TYR A 272 -11.07 10.41 -1.77
CA TYR A 272 -12.25 10.59 -2.61
C TYR A 272 -12.33 9.50 -3.68
N ILE A 273 -11.26 9.27 -4.42
CA ILE A 273 -11.21 8.24 -5.47
C ILE A 273 -11.17 6.84 -4.85
N MET A 274 -10.36 6.62 -3.81
CA MET A 274 -10.25 5.30 -3.18
C MET A 274 -11.58 4.79 -2.61
N ARG A 275 -12.42 5.66 -2.04
CA ARG A 275 -13.77 5.26 -1.61
C ARG A 275 -14.68 4.88 -2.77
N LYS A 276 -14.57 5.55 -3.90
CA LYS A 276 -15.33 5.19 -5.11
C LYS A 276 -14.85 3.86 -5.68
N ILE A 277 -13.54 3.63 -5.73
CA ILE A 277 -12.99 2.32 -6.10
C ILE A 277 -13.55 1.23 -5.19
N ALA A 278 -13.43 1.36 -3.87
CA ALA A 278 -13.95 0.38 -2.92
C ALA A 278 -15.45 0.12 -3.06
N ALA A 279 -16.25 1.18 -3.29
CA ALA A 279 -17.69 1.05 -3.54
C ALA A 279 -17.98 0.32 -4.85
N LEU A 280 -17.23 0.59 -5.93
CA LEU A 280 -17.39 -0.08 -7.22
C LEU A 280 -17.04 -1.56 -7.15
N LEU A 281 -16.00 -1.95 -6.40
CA LEU A 281 -15.67 -3.36 -6.18
C LEU A 281 -16.84 -4.12 -5.56
N THR A 282 -17.49 -3.53 -4.55
CA THR A 282 -18.69 -4.09 -3.94
C THR A 282 -19.88 -4.13 -4.91
N TYR A 283 -20.15 -3.03 -5.61
CA TYR A 283 -21.25 -2.93 -6.58
C TYR A 283 -21.12 -3.92 -7.73
N LYS A 284 -19.91 -4.09 -8.27
CA LYS A 284 -19.61 -5.05 -9.35
C LYS A 284 -19.42 -6.49 -8.84
N ASN A 285 -19.49 -6.71 -7.52
CA ASN A 285 -19.27 -8.00 -6.87
C ASN A 285 -17.96 -8.68 -7.30
N VAL A 286 -16.86 -7.92 -7.22
CA VAL A 286 -15.52 -8.37 -7.58
C VAL A 286 -14.97 -9.28 -6.48
N ASP A 287 -14.34 -10.39 -6.85
CA ASP A 287 -13.83 -11.37 -5.90
C ASP A 287 -12.61 -10.86 -5.12
N PHE A 288 -11.69 -10.16 -5.81
CA PHE A 288 -10.55 -9.53 -5.15
C PHE A 288 -10.01 -8.30 -5.87
N LEU A 289 -9.33 -7.45 -5.11
CA LEU A 289 -8.52 -6.33 -5.59
C LEU A 289 -7.03 -6.71 -5.52
N GLN A 290 -6.29 -6.51 -6.61
CA GLN A 290 -4.83 -6.38 -6.59
C GLN A 290 -4.48 -4.90 -6.65
N PHE A 291 -3.83 -4.39 -5.62
CA PHE A 291 -3.33 -3.01 -5.56
C PHE A 291 -1.79 -3.01 -5.54
N THR A 292 -1.14 -2.25 -6.41
CA THR A 292 0.30 -2.42 -6.66
C THR A 292 1.11 -1.17 -6.39
N GLY A 293 1.21 -0.81 -5.11
CA GLY A 293 2.08 0.24 -4.62
C GLY A 293 1.56 1.67 -4.75
N ASP A 294 2.32 2.59 -4.18
CA ASP A 294 2.01 4.01 -4.08
C ASP A 294 0.62 4.28 -3.48
N MET A 295 0.33 3.54 -2.40
CA MET A 295 -0.89 3.71 -1.61
C MET A 295 -0.92 5.05 -0.89
N ILE A 296 0.25 5.51 -0.45
CA ILE A 296 0.47 6.65 0.45
C ILE A 296 1.51 7.61 -0.11
N ASP A 297 1.60 8.81 0.45
CA ASP A 297 2.64 9.79 0.08
C ASP A 297 4.06 9.30 0.42
N GLY A 298 4.21 8.51 1.48
CA GLY A 298 5.49 7.92 1.87
C GLY A 298 6.64 8.92 2.03
N TYR A 299 7.89 8.46 1.85
CA TYR A 299 9.11 9.28 1.94
C TYR A 299 9.22 10.08 3.24
N LYS A 300 8.73 9.51 4.32
CA LYS A 300 8.75 10.13 5.66
C LYS A 300 10.08 9.86 6.36
N SER A 301 10.34 10.65 7.39
CA SER A 301 11.54 10.49 8.23
C SER A 301 11.29 9.67 9.49
N ASP A 302 10.04 9.30 9.77
CA ASP A 302 9.62 8.58 10.96
C ASP A 302 8.61 7.50 10.60
N ASP A 303 8.76 6.28 11.12
CA ASP A 303 7.86 5.15 10.86
C ASP A 303 6.43 5.43 11.34
N GLN A 304 6.25 6.26 12.37
CA GLN A 304 4.94 6.65 12.88
C GLN A 304 4.18 7.56 11.92
N GLU A 305 4.86 8.33 11.06
CA GLU A 305 4.21 9.08 9.97
C GLU A 305 3.64 8.11 8.93
N ILE A 306 4.43 7.11 8.50
CA ILE A 306 4.00 6.07 7.56
C ILE A 306 2.83 5.26 8.14
N ARG A 307 2.89 4.89 9.42
CA ARG A 307 1.80 4.21 10.14
C ARG A 307 0.51 5.03 10.15
N LEU A 308 0.61 6.35 10.29
CA LEU A 308 -0.55 7.24 10.22
C LEU A 308 -1.17 7.23 8.82
N GLU A 309 -0.36 7.30 7.78
CA GLU A 309 -0.81 7.26 6.38
C GLU A 309 -1.48 5.91 6.04
N TYR A 310 -0.87 4.77 6.38
CA TYR A 310 -1.50 3.45 6.21
C TYR A 310 -2.81 3.32 6.98
N THR A 311 -2.84 3.83 8.22
CA THR A 311 -4.06 3.82 9.03
C THR A 311 -5.19 4.62 8.36
N ASN A 312 -4.89 5.78 7.80
CA ASN A 312 -5.85 6.60 7.08
C ASN A 312 -6.33 5.91 5.78
N TRP A 313 -5.42 5.29 5.03
CA TRP A 313 -5.75 4.53 3.83
C TRP A 313 -6.69 3.36 4.14
N LEU A 314 -6.36 2.55 5.13
CA LEU A 314 -7.21 1.44 5.58
C LEU A 314 -8.59 1.93 6.05
N ARG A 315 -8.67 3.03 6.81
CA ARG A 315 -9.94 3.63 7.24
C ARG A 315 -10.81 4.09 6.07
N THR A 316 -10.17 4.53 4.99
CA THR A 316 -10.87 4.94 3.77
C THR A 316 -11.50 3.74 3.06
N MET A 317 -10.82 2.60 3.02
CA MET A 317 -11.27 1.38 2.37
C MET A 317 -12.32 0.61 3.20
N SER A 318 -12.27 0.71 4.53
CA SER A 318 -13.07 -0.08 5.49
C SER A 318 -14.58 -0.15 5.22
N PRO A 319 -15.27 0.91 4.77
CA PRO A 319 -16.73 0.84 4.61
C PRO A 319 -17.20 -0.22 3.61
N TYR A 320 -16.34 -0.65 2.68
CA TYR A 320 -16.69 -1.54 1.58
C TYR A 320 -15.86 -2.83 1.50
N MET A 321 -14.58 -2.79 1.90
CA MET A 321 -13.64 -3.91 1.68
C MET A 321 -13.79 -5.10 2.65
N HIS A 322 -14.90 -5.18 3.36
CA HIS A 322 -15.20 -6.28 4.28
C HIS A 322 -15.81 -7.53 3.61
N SER A 323 -16.09 -7.48 2.30
CA SER A 323 -16.67 -8.58 1.50
C SER A 323 -15.93 -8.86 0.19
N THR A 324 -14.83 -8.16 -0.05
CA THR A 324 -13.94 -8.33 -1.20
C THR A 324 -12.53 -8.57 -0.68
N ALA A 325 -11.82 -9.56 -1.19
CA ALA A 325 -10.44 -9.80 -0.77
C ALA A 325 -9.50 -8.71 -1.32
N MET A 326 -8.41 -8.44 -0.61
CA MET A 326 -7.42 -7.44 -0.99
C MET A 326 -6.01 -8.03 -0.92
N ASN A 327 -5.26 -7.87 -2.01
CA ASN A 327 -3.84 -8.18 -2.08
C ASN A 327 -3.10 -6.91 -2.49
N VAL A 328 -2.00 -6.60 -1.83
CA VAL A 328 -1.27 -5.34 -2.04
C VAL A 328 0.22 -5.58 -2.28
N GLY A 329 0.82 -4.80 -3.16
CA GLY A 329 2.25 -4.72 -3.37
C GLY A 329 2.79 -3.37 -2.91
N VAL A 330 4.10 -3.17 -2.99
CA VAL A 330 4.79 -1.93 -2.66
C VAL A 330 5.19 -1.16 -3.92
N GLY A 331 5.16 0.16 -3.84
CA GLY A 331 5.80 1.09 -4.77
C GLY A 331 7.02 1.75 -4.13
N ASN A 332 7.57 2.75 -4.80
CA ASN A 332 8.72 3.49 -4.26
C ASN A 332 8.36 4.33 -3.04
N HIS A 333 7.11 4.71 -2.87
CA HIS A 333 6.62 5.46 -1.71
C HIS A 333 6.51 4.61 -0.44
N GLU A 334 6.45 3.29 -0.55
CA GLU A 334 6.38 2.36 0.57
C GLU A 334 7.72 1.80 1.03
N VAL A 335 8.83 2.06 0.32
CA VAL A 335 10.11 1.37 0.58
C VAL A 335 11.23 2.30 1.05
N LEU A 336 10.92 3.53 1.47
CA LEU A 336 11.95 4.51 1.80
C LEU A 336 11.54 5.47 2.90
N MET A 337 12.33 5.54 3.96
CA MET A 337 12.06 6.38 5.13
C MET A 337 13.13 7.40 5.45
N LYS A 338 14.30 7.49 5.02
CA LYS A 338 15.28 8.47 5.49
C LYS A 338 15.83 9.35 4.38
N VAL A 339 16.04 10.61 4.72
CA VAL A 339 16.66 11.60 3.82
C VAL A 339 17.93 12.16 4.47
N PHE A 340 19.04 12.16 3.73
CA PHE A 340 20.30 12.79 4.12
C PHE A 340 20.40 14.22 3.59
N GLY A 341 20.83 15.13 4.43
CA GLY A 341 21.19 16.49 4.02
C GLY A 341 20.04 17.31 3.45
N ASN A 342 20.37 18.16 2.46
CA ASN A 342 19.42 19.09 1.86
C ASN A 342 18.37 18.35 1.01
N PRO A 343 17.07 18.63 1.15
CA PRO A 343 16.02 18.10 0.29
C PRO A 343 16.26 18.26 -1.22
N GLU A 344 17.00 19.29 -1.63
CA GLU A 344 17.34 19.53 -3.04
C GLU A 344 18.20 18.41 -3.66
N ASN A 345 18.88 17.60 -2.87
CA ASN A 345 19.76 16.55 -3.38
C ASN A 345 19.14 15.16 -3.37
N TYR A 346 17.95 14.96 -2.83
CA TYR A 346 17.24 13.68 -2.73
C TYR A 346 18.15 12.50 -2.36
N ILE A 347 19.03 12.70 -1.36
CA ILE A 347 19.87 11.64 -0.85
C ILE A 347 19.12 10.94 0.25
N ALA A 348 18.73 9.70 0.01
CA ALA A 348 17.94 8.93 0.97
C ALA A 348 18.36 7.46 0.96
N ILE A 349 18.25 6.84 2.10
CA ILE A 349 18.28 5.39 2.30
C ILE A 349 17.19 5.03 3.29
N ASP A 350 16.73 3.80 3.27
CA ASP A 350 15.70 3.35 4.20
C ASP A 350 16.23 3.24 5.63
N ASN A 351 15.32 3.21 6.58
CA ASN A 351 15.62 3.11 8.01
C ASN A 351 16.12 1.70 8.37
N TYR A 352 16.93 1.61 9.40
CA TYR A 352 17.47 0.35 9.90
C TYR A 352 17.56 0.34 11.45
N PRO A 353 17.63 -0.83 12.12
CA PRO A 353 17.81 -2.17 11.55
C PRO A 353 16.63 -2.56 10.65
N PHE A 354 16.93 -3.21 9.51
CA PHE A 354 15.94 -3.51 8.49
C PHE A 354 14.82 -4.45 8.97
N GLU A 355 15.13 -5.35 9.89
CA GLU A 355 14.16 -6.30 10.45
C GLU A 355 12.97 -5.61 11.15
N THR A 356 13.18 -4.45 11.75
CA THR A 356 12.17 -3.78 12.62
C THR A 356 11.80 -2.38 12.18
N ASN A 357 12.71 -1.67 11.51
CA ASN A 357 12.59 -0.24 11.28
C ASN A 357 12.56 0.15 9.80
N SER A 358 12.72 -0.80 8.87
CA SER A 358 12.59 -0.53 7.44
C SER A 358 11.15 -0.23 7.05
N SER A 359 10.97 0.42 5.93
CA SER A 359 9.65 0.65 5.34
C SER A 359 8.95 -0.66 5.02
N GLU A 360 9.67 -1.68 4.53
CA GLU A 360 9.14 -3.01 4.27
C GLU A 360 8.67 -3.70 5.56
N ALA A 361 9.37 -3.52 6.69
CA ALA A 361 8.94 -4.06 7.98
C ALA A 361 7.64 -3.41 8.45
N VAL A 362 7.49 -2.09 8.30
CA VAL A 362 6.24 -1.38 8.59
C VAL A 362 5.11 -1.84 7.66
N PHE A 363 5.38 -2.01 6.36
CA PHE A 363 4.40 -2.55 5.41
C PHE A 363 3.93 -3.95 5.83
N ALA A 364 4.84 -4.86 6.15
CA ALA A 364 4.54 -6.23 6.56
C ALA A 364 3.73 -6.30 7.87
N GLU A 365 3.86 -5.29 8.75
CA GLU A 365 3.02 -5.16 9.94
C GLU A 365 1.56 -4.80 9.58
N PHE A 366 1.33 -3.97 8.57
CA PHE A 366 -0.03 -3.55 8.21
C PHE A 366 -0.77 -4.56 7.35
N PHE A 367 -0.10 -5.24 6.44
CA PHE A 367 -0.73 -6.09 5.42
C PHE A 367 -0.41 -7.57 5.61
N GLU A 368 -1.45 -8.39 5.74
CA GLU A 368 -1.35 -9.85 5.91
C GLU A 368 -1.39 -10.57 4.54
N ASN A 369 -0.44 -10.22 3.67
CA ASN A 369 -0.21 -10.93 2.41
C ASN A 369 0.42 -12.31 2.64
N SER A 370 0.55 -13.11 1.59
CA SER A 370 1.29 -14.38 1.65
C SER A 370 2.78 -14.15 1.93
N SER A 371 3.40 -15.06 2.69
CA SER A 371 4.82 -15.04 3.06
C SER A 371 5.57 -16.18 2.36
N ASN A 372 5.39 -16.33 1.04
CA ASN A 372 5.99 -17.39 0.23
C ASN A 372 7.01 -16.87 -0.79
N GLY A 373 7.41 -15.62 -0.67
CA GLY A 373 8.48 -14.99 -1.44
C GLY A 373 9.88 -15.45 -1.03
N PRO A 374 10.94 -14.91 -1.64
CA PRO A 374 12.29 -15.09 -1.14
C PRO A 374 12.44 -14.39 0.23
N LYS A 375 13.44 -14.78 1.02
CA LYS A 375 13.64 -14.17 2.34
C LYS A 375 14.10 -12.70 2.22
N SER A 376 15.19 -12.50 1.49
CA SER A 376 15.87 -11.21 1.28
C SER A 376 16.91 -11.37 0.17
N GLU A 377 17.81 -10.39 0.01
CA GLU A 377 18.99 -10.52 -0.84
C GLU A 377 20.23 -11.04 -0.08
N ASP A 378 20.11 -11.40 1.20
CA ASP A 378 21.17 -12.06 1.93
C ASP A 378 21.58 -13.38 1.25
N GLY A 379 22.90 -13.61 1.13
CA GLY A 379 23.46 -14.76 0.43
C GLY A 379 23.49 -14.64 -1.09
N SER A 380 23.11 -13.50 -1.67
CA SER A 380 23.31 -13.21 -3.10
C SER A 380 24.79 -13.08 -3.45
N ALA A 381 25.13 -13.09 -4.75
CA ALA A 381 26.52 -13.00 -5.21
C ALA A 381 27.23 -11.68 -4.84
N TYR A 382 26.46 -10.62 -4.60
CA TYR A 382 26.98 -9.30 -4.21
C TYR A 382 26.86 -9.02 -2.71
N ASP A 383 26.35 -9.95 -1.92
CA ASP A 383 26.24 -9.80 -0.47
C ASP A 383 27.66 -9.63 0.16
N PRO A 384 27.93 -8.50 0.83
CA PRO A 384 29.25 -8.24 1.39
C PRO A 384 29.54 -9.06 2.65
N ASN A 385 28.51 -9.58 3.32
CA ASN A 385 28.63 -10.33 4.58
C ASN A 385 27.62 -11.48 4.69
N PRO A 386 27.80 -12.60 3.98
CA PRO A 386 26.84 -13.70 3.93
C PRO A 386 26.49 -14.37 5.28
N ASN A 387 27.17 -13.98 6.36
CA ASN A 387 26.91 -14.50 7.72
C ASN A 387 26.05 -13.57 8.57
N LYS A 388 25.57 -12.46 8.00
CA LYS A 388 24.72 -11.48 8.69
C LYS A 388 23.51 -11.16 7.82
N ASP A 389 22.33 -11.19 8.41
CA ASP A 389 21.11 -10.71 7.77
C ASP A 389 21.13 -9.17 7.82
N ASP A 390 21.48 -8.50 6.73
CA ASP A 390 21.60 -7.04 6.64
C ASP A 390 21.01 -6.43 5.35
N PHE A 391 20.14 -7.19 4.69
CA PHE A 391 19.24 -6.71 3.66
C PHE A 391 17.81 -6.62 4.17
N PRO A 392 16.95 -5.71 3.64
CA PRO A 392 15.52 -5.68 3.96
C PRO A 392 14.82 -7.01 3.64
N SER A 393 13.73 -7.31 4.35
CA SER A 393 12.95 -8.52 4.11
C SER A 393 12.01 -8.38 2.91
N TYR A 394 11.85 -9.44 2.13
CA TYR A 394 10.79 -9.58 1.14
C TYR A 394 9.45 -10.05 1.72
N ASP A 395 9.37 -10.32 3.02
CA ASP A 395 8.16 -10.86 3.64
C ASP A 395 6.94 -9.98 3.35
N LYS A 396 5.88 -10.61 2.83
CA LYS A 396 4.60 -9.99 2.47
C LYS A 396 4.65 -8.89 1.40
N ASN A 397 5.82 -8.48 0.87
CA ASN A 397 5.93 -7.53 -0.23
C ASN A 397 6.36 -8.17 -1.55
N VAL A 398 6.95 -9.39 -1.51
CA VAL A 398 7.16 -10.25 -2.67
C VAL A 398 6.51 -11.61 -2.40
N TYR A 399 5.53 -12.00 -3.20
CA TYR A 399 4.77 -13.21 -2.98
C TYR A 399 3.99 -13.66 -4.23
N SER A 400 3.45 -14.86 -4.19
CA SER A 400 2.52 -15.36 -5.20
C SER A 400 1.27 -15.94 -4.56
N TYR A 401 0.18 -15.98 -5.33
CA TYR A 401 -1.05 -16.66 -4.94
C TYR A 401 -1.81 -17.15 -6.17
N THR A 402 -2.75 -18.08 -5.94
CA THR A 402 -3.64 -18.57 -6.99
C THR A 402 -5.09 -18.26 -6.65
N PHE A 403 -5.89 -18.00 -7.67
CA PHE A 403 -7.33 -17.85 -7.56
C PHE A 403 -7.97 -18.54 -8.76
N GLY A 404 -8.66 -19.64 -8.55
CA GLY A 404 -9.16 -20.47 -9.64
C GLY A 404 -8.02 -20.96 -10.55
N ASN A 405 -8.12 -20.70 -11.84
CA ASN A 405 -7.13 -21.09 -12.85
C ASN A 405 -6.05 -20.04 -13.10
N THR A 406 -5.98 -19.03 -12.27
CA THR A 406 -5.06 -17.90 -12.42
C THR A 406 -4.04 -17.86 -11.29
N ALA A 407 -2.78 -17.64 -11.64
CA ALA A 407 -1.71 -17.30 -10.70
C ALA A 407 -1.38 -15.81 -10.82
N MET A 408 -1.13 -15.18 -9.68
CA MET A 408 -0.63 -13.81 -9.55
C MET A 408 0.73 -13.84 -8.85
N ILE A 409 1.72 -13.16 -9.41
CA ILE A 409 3.04 -12.95 -8.81
C ILE A 409 3.21 -11.47 -8.54
N VAL A 410 3.49 -11.11 -7.30
CA VAL A 410 3.69 -9.74 -6.83
C VAL A 410 5.16 -9.52 -6.53
N LEU A 411 5.76 -8.49 -7.13
CA LEU A 411 7.19 -8.18 -7.05
C LEU A 411 7.43 -6.78 -6.48
N ASN A 412 8.63 -6.57 -5.94
CA ASN A 412 9.14 -5.28 -5.45
C ASN A 412 10.26 -4.78 -6.37
N SER A 413 10.00 -3.77 -7.19
CA SER A 413 10.97 -3.15 -8.11
C SER A 413 11.84 -2.07 -7.46
N ASN A 414 11.56 -1.75 -6.20
CA ASN A 414 12.18 -0.64 -5.49
C ASN A 414 12.90 -1.11 -4.20
N TYR A 415 13.23 -2.38 -4.12
CA TYR A 415 13.94 -2.96 -2.98
C TYR A 415 15.30 -2.28 -2.76
N LEU A 416 15.62 -1.92 -1.52
CA LEU A 416 16.83 -1.17 -1.15
C LEU A 416 16.98 0.16 -1.92
N TYR A 417 15.89 0.85 -2.18
CA TYR A 417 15.82 2.00 -3.06
C TYR A 417 16.61 3.21 -2.56
N THR A 418 17.36 3.83 -3.48
CA THR A 418 18.05 5.11 -3.28
C THR A 418 17.68 6.05 -4.43
N PRO A 419 16.93 7.15 -4.21
CA PRO A 419 16.33 7.92 -5.30
C PRO A 419 17.31 8.62 -6.24
N ASN A 420 18.48 9.00 -5.74
CA ASN A 420 19.49 9.70 -6.55
C ASN A 420 20.52 8.71 -7.11
N HIS A 421 20.30 8.20 -8.32
CA HIS A 421 21.21 7.25 -8.98
C HIS A 421 22.67 7.74 -9.09
N ARG A 422 22.93 9.06 -9.05
CA ARG A 422 24.30 9.61 -9.11
C ARG A 422 25.05 9.44 -7.78
N ILE A 423 24.34 9.27 -6.69
CA ILE A 423 24.90 9.06 -5.35
C ILE A 423 25.06 7.57 -5.02
N ILE A 424 24.30 6.70 -5.65
CA ILE A 424 24.35 5.25 -5.42
C ILE A 424 25.79 4.68 -5.46
N PRO A 425 26.66 5.06 -6.41
CA PRO A 425 28.06 4.61 -6.40
C PRO A 425 28.84 4.96 -5.13
N GLN A 426 28.41 5.96 -4.38
CA GLN A 426 29.11 6.48 -3.20
C GLN A 426 28.56 5.90 -1.89
N ILE A 427 27.22 5.72 -1.79
CA ILE A 427 26.57 5.28 -0.54
C ILE A 427 26.04 3.85 -0.61
N GLY A 428 25.85 3.30 -1.80
CA GLY A 428 25.14 2.04 -2.01
C GLY A 428 23.64 2.21 -2.18
N GLY A 429 22.98 1.13 -2.51
CA GLY A 429 21.54 1.05 -2.73
C GLY A 429 21.16 0.64 -4.15
N ASN A 430 19.87 0.55 -4.39
CA ASN A 430 19.29 0.14 -5.65
C ASN A 430 18.70 1.33 -6.41
N VAL A 431 18.67 1.21 -7.72
CA VAL A 431 18.00 2.15 -8.61
C VAL A 431 16.51 1.81 -8.73
N HIS A 432 15.71 2.77 -9.14
CA HIS A 432 14.29 2.59 -9.43
C HIS A 432 14.09 1.56 -10.55
N GLY A 433 13.21 0.59 -10.34
CA GLY A 433 12.87 -0.41 -11.36
C GLY A 433 13.80 -1.62 -11.48
N TYR A 434 14.84 -1.73 -10.67
CA TYR A 434 15.78 -2.85 -10.78
C TYR A 434 15.40 -4.03 -9.88
N ILE A 435 15.11 -5.18 -10.47
CA ILE A 435 14.81 -6.43 -9.77
C ILE A 435 16.12 -7.09 -9.34
N MET A 436 16.29 -7.36 -8.05
CA MET A 436 17.49 -7.95 -7.48
C MET A 436 17.55 -9.47 -7.71
N ASP A 437 18.72 -10.09 -7.52
CA ASP A 437 19.03 -11.45 -7.98
C ASP A 437 18.19 -12.55 -7.32
N ASN A 438 18.06 -12.53 -5.99
CA ASN A 438 17.28 -13.56 -5.29
C ASN A 438 15.78 -13.49 -5.66
N GLN A 439 15.27 -12.26 -5.83
CA GLN A 439 13.90 -12.06 -6.29
C GLN A 439 13.70 -12.55 -7.73
N LEU A 440 14.64 -12.25 -8.63
CA LEU A 440 14.57 -12.70 -10.03
C LEU A 440 14.65 -14.23 -10.13
N LYS A 441 15.52 -14.86 -9.34
CA LYS A 441 15.63 -16.31 -9.26
C LYS A 441 14.32 -16.94 -8.77
N TRP A 442 13.77 -16.40 -7.68
CA TRP A 442 12.48 -16.86 -7.15
C TRP A 442 11.35 -16.70 -8.19
N LEU A 443 11.32 -15.58 -8.92
CA LEU A 443 10.37 -15.39 -10.03
C LEU A 443 10.47 -16.51 -11.07
N ALA A 444 11.69 -16.86 -11.50
CA ALA A 444 11.91 -17.93 -12.47
C ALA A 444 11.39 -19.27 -11.94
N GLU A 445 11.59 -19.57 -10.66
CA GLU A 445 11.07 -20.77 -9.99
C GLU A 445 9.54 -20.80 -9.95
N GLN A 446 8.89 -19.64 -9.65
CA GLN A 446 7.44 -19.53 -9.67
C GLN A 446 6.87 -19.74 -11.08
N ILE A 447 7.44 -19.08 -12.08
CA ILE A 447 7.05 -19.21 -13.49
C ILE A 447 7.15 -20.68 -13.95
N GLU A 448 8.25 -21.35 -13.65
CA GLU A 448 8.43 -22.76 -13.97
C GLU A 448 7.41 -23.65 -13.26
N GLY A 449 7.11 -23.37 -12.00
CA GLY A 449 6.10 -24.10 -11.21
C GLY A 449 4.71 -23.95 -11.81
N PHE A 450 4.27 -22.73 -12.11
CA PHE A 450 2.97 -22.47 -12.72
C PHE A 450 2.86 -22.97 -14.16
N GLU A 451 3.95 -22.95 -14.92
CA GLU A 451 3.96 -23.54 -16.28
C GLU A 451 3.67 -25.04 -16.25
N LYS A 452 4.16 -25.77 -15.24
CA LYS A 452 3.94 -27.20 -15.07
C LYS A 452 2.57 -27.56 -14.46
N ASP A 453 1.91 -26.65 -13.77
CA ASP A 453 0.60 -26.90 -13.13
C ASP A 453 -0.52 -26.86 -14.17
N GLU A 454 -1.09 -28.01 -14.52
CA GLU A 454 -2.16 -28.15 -15.52
C GLU A 454 -3.46 -27.41 -15.13
N ASN A 455 -3.65 -27.08 -13.86
CA ASN A 455 -4.82 -26.33 -13.38
C ASN A 455 -4.68 -24.82 -13.62
N ILE A 456 -3.47 -24.30 -13.74
CA ILE A 456 -3.20 -22.89 -14.01
C ILE A 456 -3.20 -22.65 -15.53
N ARG A 457 -4.03 -21.70 -15.97
CA ARG A 457 -4.17 -21.29 -17.37
C ARG A 457 -3.58 -19.91 -17.61
N HIS A 458 -3.61 -19.05 -16.60
CA HIS A 458 -3.20 -17.66 -16.72
C HIS A 458 -2.22 -17.31 -15.59
N VAL A 459 -1.13 -16.66 -15.95
CA VAL A 459 -0.18 -16.06 -15.03
C VAL A 459 -0.15 -14.57 -15.28
N PHE A 460 -0.46 -13.78 -14.26
CA PHE A 460 -0.26 -12.34 -14.24
C PHE A 460 0.93 -12.04 -13.34
N VAL A 461 1.72 -11.08 -13.73
CA VAL A 461 2.80 -10.55 -12.90
C VAL A 461 2.52 -9.09 -12.63
N THR A 462 2.60 -8.69 -11.38
CA THR A 462 2.45 -7.30 -11.00
C THR A 462 3.69 -6.80 -10.30
N ILE A 463 4.13 -5.63 -10.71
CA ILE A 463 5.28 -4.91 -10.21
C ILE A 463 5.00 -3.42 -10.35
N HIS A 464 5.43 -2.59 -9.39
CA HIS A 464 5.07 -1.19 -9.43
C HIS A 464 5.62 -0.48 -10.67
N THR A 465 6.90 -0.63 -10.93
CA THR A 465 7.62 0.08 -12.00
C THR A 465 7.40 -0.59 -13.37
N PRO A 466 6.98 0.13 -14.41
CA PRO A 466 6.81 -0.42 -15.74
C PRO A 466 8.14 -0.76 -16.44
N ALA A 467 8.12 -1.83 -17.23
CA ALA A 467 9.23 -2.17 -18.12
C ALA A 467 9.39 -1.14 -19.26
N PHE A 468 8.27 -0.55 -19.65
CA PHE A 468 8.17 0.44 -20.73
C PHE A 468 7.36 1.65 -20.26
N PRO A 469 8.00 2.66 -19.61
CA PRO A 469 7.32 3.86 -19.15
C PRO A 469 6.83 4.73 -20.31
N ASN A 470 5.80 5.56 -20.05
CA ASN A 470 5.16 6.36 -21.09
C ASN A 470 4.78 7.80 -20.66
N GLY A 471 5.12 8.21 -19.45
CA GLY A 471 4.71 9.49 -18.89
C GLY A 471 5.77 10.12 -17.97
N GLY A 472 5.46 10.32 -16.69
CA GLY A 472 6.29 11.05 -15.73
C GLY A 472 7.64 10.44 -15.40
N HIS A 473 7.78 9.12 -15.54
CA HIS A 473 8.96 8.33 -15.12
C HIS A 473 9.84 7.85 -16.28
N THR A 474 9.75 8.43 -17.47
CA THR A 474 10.56 8.08 -18.65
C THR A 474 12.07 8.25 -18.46
N LYS A 475 12.50 9.00 -17.42
CA LYS A 475 13.91 9.23 -17.07
C LYS A 475 14.47 8.25 -16.04
N ASN A 476 13.67 7.40 -15.51
CA ASN A 476 13.99 6.33 -14.58
C ASN A 476 13.26 5.04 -14.99
N ASP A 477 12.56 4.35 -14.11
CA ASP A 477 11.94 3.06 -14.34
C ASP A 477 12.95 2.02 -14.89
N MET A 478 12.49 1.07 -15.68
CA MET A 478 13.38 0.10 -16.32
C MET A 478 14.00 0.64 -17.63
N TRP A 479 14.15 1.97 -17.73
CA TRP A 479 14.60 2.62 -18.97
C TRP A 479 15.79 3.59 -18.83
N TYR A 480 15.71 4.55 -17.91
CA TYR A 480 16.75 5.59 -17.68
C TYR A 480 17.25 6.28 -18.97
N ASN A 481 16.31 6.72 -19.83
CA ASN A 481 16.63 7.30 -21.15
C ASN A 481 17.50 6.39 -22.05
N GLY A 482 17.48 5.09 -21.83
CA GLY A 482 18.29 4.12 -22.56
C GLY A 482 19.71 3.93 -22.01
N ASP A 483 20.02 4.49 -20.84
CA ASP A 483 21.35 4.37 -20.23
C ASP A 483 21.51 3.08 -19.41
N ASN A 484 22.08 2.06 -20.02
CA ASN A 484 22.38 0.78 -19.37
C ASN A 484 23.56 0.83 -18.39
N SER A 485 24.24 1.96 -18.23
CA SER A 485 25.27 2.10 -17.19
C SER A 485 24.65 2.21 -15.79
N ILE A 486 23.39 2.55 -15.69
CA ILE A 486 22.62 2.69 -14.46
C ILE A 486 22.36 1.29 -13.87
N ARG A 487 22.76 1.10 -12.60
CA ARG A 487 22.68 -0.17 -11.87
C ARG A 487 22.82 0.03 -10.37
N PRO A 488 22.44 -0.95 -9.54
CA PRO A 488 22.68 -0.92 -8.10
C PRO A 488 24.17 -0.95 -7.75
N TYR A 489 24.51 -0.44 -6.58
CA TYR A 489 25.79 -0.60 -5.93
C TYR A 489 25.60 -1.13 -4.52
N ILE A 490 26.28 -2.21 -4.19
CA ILE A 490 26.24 -2.82 -2.86
C ILE A 490 27.64 -2.76 -2.26
N ALA A 491 27.79 -2.19 -1.08
CA ALA A 491 29.07 -1.97 -0.41
C ALA A 491 30.12 -1.29 -1.33
N GLY A 492 29.70 -0.30 -2.13
CA GLY A 492 30.55 0.43 -3.07
C GLY A 492 30.92 -0.33 -4.34
N LYS A 493 30.36 -1.51 -4.59
CA LYS A 493 30.61 -2.32 -5.80
C LYS A 493 29.36 -2.34 -6.69
N ALA A 494 29.54 -2.05 -7.97
CA ALA A 494 28.48 -2.15 -8.97
C ALA A 494 28.02 -3.60 -9.13
N VAL A 495 26.71 -3.82 -9.20
CA VAL A 495 26.13 -5.07 -9.66
C VAL A 495 26.45 -5.26 -11.14
N GLU A 496 26.59 -6.49 -11.62
CA GLU A 496 27.13 -6.79 -12.95
C GLU A 496 26.29 -6.18 -14.07
N LYS A 497 24.97 -6.35 -14.06
CA LYS A 497 24.07 -5.96 -15.15
C LYS A 497 23.50 -4.57 -14.97
N GLY A 498 23.38 -3.86 -16.10
CA GLY A 498 22.66 -2.58 -16.13
C GLY A 498 21.16 -2.76 -16.19
N ILE A 499 20.42 -1.63 -16.07
CA ILE A 499 18.96 -1.63 -15.95
C ILE A 499 18.26 -2.26 -17.16
N ILE A 500 18.74 -2.03 -18.41
CA ILE A 500 18.14 -2.59 -19.62
C ILE A 500 18.40 -4.09 -19.71
N GLU A 501 19.62 -4.54 -19.42
CA GLU A 501 19.96 -5.96 -19.38
C GLU A 501 19.14 -6.70 -18.33
N ARG A 502 18.90 -6.09 -17.17
CA ARG A 502 18.07 -6.66 -16.11
C ARG A 502 16.60 -6.71 -16.51
N ARG A 503 16.08 -5.67 -17.15
CA ARG A 503 14.74 -5.68 -17.75
C ARG A 503 14.59 -6.83 -18.74
N ASP A 504 15.57 -7.04 -19.61
CA ASP A 504 15.54 -8.08 -20.62
C ASP A 504 15.56 -9.49 -20.00
N GLU A 505 16.33 -9.72 -18.92
CA GLU A 505 16.28 -10.98 -18.16
C GLU A 505 14.90 -11.23 -17.54
N PHE A 506 14.31 -10.19 -16.96
CA PHE A 506 12.96 -10.24 -16.41
C PHE A 506 11.94 -10.63 -17.48
N LEU A 507 11.98 -9.97 -18.64
CA LEU A 507 11.08 -10.25 -19.75
C LEU A 507 11.33 -11.63 -20.39
N ASP A 508 12.59 -12.10 -20.45
CA ASP A 508 12.90 -13.47 -20.91
C ASP A 508 12.20 -14.51 -20.03
N ILE A 509 12.27 -14.32 -18.70
CA ILE A 509 11.58 -15.22 -17.77
C ILE A 509 10.07 -15.22 -18.01
N LEU A 510 9.45 -14.06 -18.16
CA LEU A 510 8.00 -13.96 -18.30
C LEU A 510 7.50 -14.48 -19.66
N VAL A 511 8.12 -14.04 -20.74
CA VAL A 511 7.61 -14.26 -22.09
C VAL A 511 8.13 -15.55 -22.71
N ASN A 512 9.43 -15.84 -22.52
CA ASN A 512 10.07 -16.96 -23.19
C ASN A 512 10.03 -18.25 -22.37
N LYS A 513 9.92 -18.17 -21.03
CA LYS A 513 9.85 -19.35 -20.16
C LYS A 513 8.42 -19.76 -19.78
N SER A 514 7.40 -18.94 -20.11
CA SER A 514 6.00 -19.27 -19.84
C SER A 514 5.09 -19.06 -21.04
N SER A 515 4.33 -20.09 -21.38
CA SER A 515 3.22 -19.99 -22.33
C SER A 515 1.95 -19.43 -21.68
N LYS A 516 1.88 -19.40 -20.36
CA LYS A 516 0.72 -19.01 -19.56
C LYS A 516 0.77 -17.56 -19.06
N PHE A 517 1.91 -16.89 -19.11
CA PHE A 517 2.01 -15.47 -18.80
C PHE A 517 1.12 -14.67 -19.76
N ARG A 518 0.31 -13.75 -19.22
CA ARG A 518 -0.67 -12.97 -19.97
C ARG A 518 -0.31 -11.51 -20.04
N ILE A 519 -0.24 -10.85 -18.89
CA ILE A 519 -0.13 -9.40 -18.80
C ILE A 519 0.84 -9.04 -17.67
N LEU A 520 1.70 -8.06 -17.94
CA LEU A 520 2.46 -7.34 -16.93
C LEU A 520 1.61 -6.17 -16.43
N LEU A 521 1.26 -6.18 -15.14
CA LEU A 521 0.46 -5.15 -14.49
C LEU A 521 1.38 -4.20 -13.71
N THR A 522 1.33 -2.91 -14.00
CA THR A 522 2.23 -1.92 -13.39
C THR A 522 1.50 -0.64 -12.96
N GLY A 523 2.12 0.13 -12.08
CA GLY A 523 1.73 1.46 -11.65
C GLY A 523 2.74 2.52 -12.05
N ASP A 524 3.09 3.41 -11.08
CA ASP A 524 4.13 4.45 -11.12
C ASP A 524 3.86 5.59 -12.10
N GLU A 525 3.50 5.26 -13.32
CA GLU A 525 3.03 6.19 -14.33
C GLU A 525 1.55 6.52 -14.08
N HIS A 526 1.25 7.72 -13.62
CA HIS A 526 -0.09 8.15 -13.22
C HIS A 526 -1.04 8.34 -14.40
N ASN A 527 -1.27 7.28 -15.13
CA ASN A 527 -2.19 7.20 -16.26
C ASN A 527 -2.67 5.77 -16.43
N TYR A 528 -3.65 5.57 -17.31
CA TYR A 528 -3.98 4.25 -17.83
C TYR A 528 -3.37 4.10 -19.22
N THR A 529 -2.61 3.02 -19.41
CA THR A 529 -2.02 2.69 -20.70
C THR A 529 -2.06 1.18 -20.95
N ARG A 530 -2.42 0.80 -22.16
CA ARG A 530 -2.21 -0.56 -22.69
C ARG A 530 -1.21 -0.52 -23.83
N LEU A 531 -0.16 -1.31 -23.68
CA LEU A 531 0.98 -1.37 -24.58
C LEU A 531 1.20 -2.80 -25.04
N HIS A 532 1.39 -2.97 -26.35
CA HIS A 532 1.66 -4.24 -27.00
C HIS A 532 3.11 -4.31 -27.44
N ILE A 533 3.88 -5.29 -26.99
CA ILE A 533 5.30 -5.43 -27.31
C ILE A 533 5.55 -6.74 -28.02
N ASP A 534 6.26 -6.65 -29.15
CA ASP A 534 6.72 -7.76 -29.97
C ASP A 534 8.19 -7.60 -30.40
N ASN A 535 8.65 -8.43 -31.35
CA ASN A 535 10.02 -8.36 -31.84
C ASN A 535 10.31 -7.17 -32.75
N ASP A 536 9.28 -6.50 -33.28
CA ASP A 536 9.41 -5.32 -34.14
C ASP A 536 9.39 -4.02 -33.33
N SER A 537 8.98 -4.10 -32.05
CA SER A 537 8.94 -2.97 -31.10
C SER A 537 10.32 -2.38 -30.86
N LYS A 538 10.40 -1.05 -30.83
CA LYS A 538 11.66 -0.31 -30.63
C LYS A 538 11.99 -0.18 -29.14
N ILE A 539 12.41 -1.24 -28.49
CA ILE A 539 12.64 -1.31 -27.03
C ILE A 539 14.06 -0.97 -26.58
N TYR A 540 14.93 -0.55 -27.49
CA TYR A 540 16.32 -0.20 -27.22
C TYR A 540 16.68 1.21 -27.71
N PRO A 541 17.68 1.87 -27.08
CA PRO A 541 18.22 3.11 -27.62
C PRO A 541 18.87 2.86 -29.01
N LYS A 542 18.94 3.91 -29.83
CA LYS A 542 19.45 3.82 -31.22
C LYS A 542 20.89 3.32 -31.34
N ASP A 543 21.71 3.61 -30.33
CA ASP A 543 23.11 3.24 -30.25
C ASP A 543 23.38 1.99 -29.42
N TRP A 544 22.34 1.21 -29.11
CA TRP A 544 22.45 -0.04 -28.35
C TRP A 544 23.44 -1.02 -28.99
N LYS A 545 24.43 -1.44 -28.19
CA LYS A 545 25.48 -2.39 -28.61
C LYS A 545 25.42 -3.73 -27.88
N GLY A 546 24.56 -3.83 -26.85
CA GLY A 546 24.35 -5.06 -26.11
C GLY A 546 23.60 -6.12 -26.90
N GLU A 547 23.45 -7.27 -26.32
CA GLU A 547 22.58 -8.32 -26.83
C GLU A 547 21.12 -7.84 -26.83
N ARG A 548 20.33 -8.27 -27.80
CA ARG A 548 18.90 -7.93 -27.87
C ARG A 548 18.07 -9.13 -27.48
N LEU A 549 17.17 -8.93 -26.55
CA LEU A 549 16.14 -9.92 -26.21
C LEU A 549 15.35 -10.28 -27.47
N LYS A 550 15.19 -11.56 -27.73
CA LYS A 550 14.30 -12.08 -28.74
C LYS A 550 13.09 -12.70 -28.05
N LEU A 551 11.92 -12.14 -28.31
CA LEU A 551 10.68 -12.63 -27.76
C LEU A 551 10.14 -13.81 -28.56
N ASN A 552 9.68 -14.87 -27.91
CA ASN A 552 9.02 -16.01 -28.55
C ASN A 552 7.58 -15.69 -29.00
N ARG A 553 6.99 -14.64 -28.41
CA ARG A 553 5.64 -14.13 -28.70
C ARG A 553 5.52 -12.69 -28.24
N GLU A 554 4.49 -12.02 -28.69
CA GLU A 554 4.06 -10.73 -28.17
C GLU A 554 3.55 -10.82 -26.73
N PHE A 555 3.54 -9.70 -26.00
CA PHE A 555 2.92 -9.58 -24.69
C PHE A 555 2.34 -8.18 -24.46
N VAL A 556 1.47 -8.08 -23.46
CA VAL A 556 0.81 -6.84 -23.08
C VAL A 556 1.34 -6.35 -21.73
N GLN A 557 1.67 -5.07 -21.66
CA GLN A 557 1.85 -4.34 -20.42
C GLN A 557 0.64 -3.42 -20.20
N ILE A 558 0.02 -3.49 -19.04
CA ILE A 558 -0.98 -2.52 -18.59
C ILE A 558 -0.36 -1.69 -17.46
N VAL A 559 -0.30 -0.39 -17.67
CA VAL A 559 -0.03 0.58 -16.63
C VAL A 559 -1.37 1.10 -16.12
N ASN A 560 -1.56 1.12 -14.79
CA ASN A 560 -2.70 1.75 -14.16
C ASN A 560 -2.32 2.45 -12.85
N GLY A 561 -1.46 3.46 -12.95
CA GLY A 561 -1.13 4.36 -11.85
C GLY A 561 -2.17 5.48 -11.65
N ALA A 562 -3.43 5.19 -11.95
CA ALA A 562 -4.50 6.19 -12.01
C ALA A 562 -5.57 6.04 -10.93
N ALA A 563 -5.24 5.42 -9.77
CA ALA A 563 -6.20 5.21 -8.68
C ALA A 563 -6.33 6.41 -7.72
N GLY A 564 -5.84 7.59 -8.09
CA GLY A 564 -6.04 8.78 -7.26
C GLY A 564 -4.89 9.79 -7.27
N ALA A 565 -3.69 9.38 -7.64
CA ALA A 565 -2.53 10.26 -7.78
C ALA A 565 -2.74 11.29 -8.90
N PRO A 566 -2.04 12.45 -8.84
CA PRO A 566 -2.08 13.43 -9.93
C PRO A 566 -1.56 12.80 -11.22
N TYR A 567 -2.35 12.87 -12.28
CA TYR A 567 -2.02 12.19 -13.54
C TYR A 567 -0.87 12.85 -14.30
N TYR A 568 -0.16 12.01 -15.07
CA TYR A 568 0.91 12.41 -15.98
C TYR A 568 0.44 12.42 -17.44
N ALA A 569 0.99 13.36 -18.21
CA ALA A 569 0.78 13.41 -19.64
C ALA A 569 1.64 12.35 -20.36
N LYS A 570 1.18 11.93 -21.55
CA LYS A 570 1.96 11.02 -22.40
C LYS A 570 3.24 11.68 -22.89
N GLU A 571 4.35 10.99 -22.79
CA GLU A 571 5.63 11.35 -23.39
C GLU A 571 5.93 10.51 -24.65
N ILE A 572 6.81 11.01 -25.50
CA ILE A 572 7.21 10.31 -26.72
C ILE A 572 8.39 9.39 -26.39
N MET A 573 8.14 8.09 -26.50
CA MET A 573 9.12 7.03 -26.24
C MET A 573 9.40 6.24 -27.52
N PRO A 574 10.50 5.47 -27.58
CA PRO A 574 10.78 4.64 -28.77
C PRO A 574 9.64 3.68 -29.14
N TRP A 575 8.86 3.23 -28.15
CA TRP A 575 7.71 2.31 -28.28
C TRP A 575 6.35 3.02 -28.30
N THR A 576 6.30 4.33 -28.54
CA THR A 576 5.01 5.06 -28.57
C THR A 576 4.07 4.54 -29.67
N ASP A 577 4.63 4.02 -30.76
CA ASP A 577 3.85 3.44 -31.86
C ASP A 577 3.14 2.13 -31.47
N ASP A 578 3.57 1.47 -30.37
CA ASP A 578 3.02 0.22 -29.85
C ASP A 578 1.94 0.45 -28.75
N LEU A 579 1.58 1.71 -28.49
CA LEU A 579 0.51 2.08 -27.56
C LEU A 579 -0.86 1.87 -28.21
N ASP A 580 -1.65 0.93 -27.67
CA ASP A 580 -3.03 0.71 -28.10
C ASP A 580 -3.99 1.74 -27.51
N VAL A 581 -3.83 2.03 -26.21
CA VAL A 581 -4.69 2.96 -25.45
C VAL A 581 -3.87 3.80 -24.50
N PHE A 582 -4.24 5.06 -24.36
CA PHE A 582 -3.75 5.99 -23.36
C PHE A 582 -4.89 6.85 -22.80
N SER A 583 -4.97 6.96 -21.48
CA SER A 583 -5.89 7.87 -20.79
C SER A 583 -5.24 8.48 -19.55
N SER A 584 -5.35 9.79 -19.40
CA SER A 584 -4.94 10.52 -18.18
C SER A 584 -6.08 10.67 -17.16
N GLN A 585 -7.18 9.94 -17.31
CA GLN A 585 -8.27 9.91 -16.34
C GLN A 585 -7.95 8.95 -15.19
N TYR A 586 -8.63 9.11 -14.05
CA TYR A 586 -8.67 8.05 -13.05
C TYR A 586 -9.20 6.76 -13.67
N ALA A 587 -8.63 5.62 -13.29
CA ALA A 587 -8.97 4.35 -13.88
C ALA A 587 -8.96 3.20 -12.85
N LEU A 588 -9.88 2.27 -13.05
CA LEU A 588 -9.95 0.98 -12.38
C LEU A 588 -10.11 -0.10 -13.45
N VAL A 589 -9.22 -1.06 -13.46
CA VAL A 589 -9.22 -2.16 -14.44
C VAL A 589 -9.92 -3.37 -13.84
N PHE A 590 -10.90 -3.92 -14.54
CA PHE A 590 -11.58 -5.17 -14.19
C PHE A 590 -11.18 -6.27 -15.15
N PHE A 591 -10.90 -7.43 -14.61
CA PHE A 591 -10.63 -8.66 -15.34
C PHE A 591 -11.75 -9.66 -15.06
N HIS A 592 -12.40 -10.13 -16.11
CA HIS A 592 -13.41 -11.19 -16.04
C HIS A 592 -12.81 -12.44 -16.65
N ILE A 593 -12.63 -13.46 -15.82
CA ILE A 593 -12.05 -14.76 -16.21
C ILE A 593 -13.19 -15.78 -16.33
N ASP A 594 -13.26 -16.50 -17.45
CA ASP A 594 -14.18 -17.61 -17.66
C ASP A 594 -13.46 -18.74 -18.41
N GLY A 595 -12.84 -19.64 -17.68
CA GLY A 595 -11.96 -20.66 -18.25
C GLY A 595 -10.75 -20.05 -18.95
N ASP A 596 -10.67 -20.20 -20.27
CA ASP A 596 -9.58 -19.64 -21.08
C ASP A 596 -9.87 -18.18 -21.52
N GLU A 597 -11.11 -17.70 -21.39
CA GLU A 597 -11.48 -16.35 -21.78
C GLU A 597 -11.05 -15.31 -20.74
N ILE A 598 -10.54 -14.18 -21.22
CA ILE A 598 -10.23 -12.99 -20.44
C ILE A 598 -10.88 -11.78 -21.10
N ILE A 599 -11.81 -11.14 -20.40
CA ILE A 599 -12.40 -9.86 -20.80
C ILE A 599 -11.87 -8.78 -19.87
N ILE A 600 -11.45 -7.66 -20.42
CA ILE A 600 -10.93 -6.50 -19.69
C ILE A 600 -11.91 -5.35 -19.86
N GLU A 601 -12.32 -4.74 -18.76
CA GLU A 601 -13.10 -3.50 -18.71
C GLU A 601 -12.34 -2.47 -17.89
N VAL A 602 -12.16 -1.29 -18.43
CA VAL A 602 -11.50 -0.17 -17.74
C VAL A 602 -12.50 0.95 -17.55
N MET A 603 -12.68 1.38 -16.34
CA MET A 603 -13.68 2.37 -15.97
C MET A 603 -13.06 3.51 -15.16
N ASN A 604 -13.50 4.73 -15.44
CA ASN A 604 -13.24 5.86 -14.56
C ASN A 604 -14.10 5.74 -13.29
N PRO A 605 -13.51 5.58 -12.08
CA PRO A 605 -14.27 5.38 -10.85
C PRO A 605 -15.04 6.62 -10.40
N ASP A 606 -14.72 7.80 -10.94
CA ASP A 606 -15.39 9.06 -10.60
C ASP A 606 -16.61 9.32 -11.49
N THR A 607 -16.46 9.20 -12.79
CA THR A 607 -17.50 9.52 -13.78
C THR A 607 -18.31 8.30 -14.22
N LEU A 608 -17.84 7.08 -13.94
CA LEU A 608 -18.37 5.80 -14.41
C LEU A 608 -18.27 5.61 -15.93
N GLU A 609 -17.48 6.45 -16.61
CA GLU A 609 -17.21 6.31 -18.04
C GLU A 609 -16.37 5.05 -18.29
N ILE A 610 -16.72 4.29 -19.32
CA ILE A 610 -15.91 3.18 -19.80
C ILE A 610 -14.80 3.74 -20.69
N ILE A 611 -13.56 3.60 -20.24
CA ILE A 611 -12.36 4.02 -20.97
C ILE A 611 -12.06 2.99 -22.08
N GLU A 612 -12.17 1.72 -21.74
CA GLU A 612 -11.91 0.62 -22.68
C GLU A 612 -12.70 -0.63 -22.26
N SER A 613 -13.11 -1.43 -23.23
CA SER A 613 -13.63 -2.78 -23.01
C SER A 613 -13.26 -3.66 -24.20
N TYR A 614 -12.58 -4.77 -23.96
CA TYR A 614 -12.16 -5.68 -25.01
C TYR A 614 -11.99 -7.11 -24.52
N LYS A 615 -12.08 -8.06 -25.44
CA LYS A 615 -11.76 -9.46 -25.22
C LYS A 615 -10.26 -9.66 -25.47
N PHE A 616 -9.51 -10.02 -24.43
CA PHE A 616 -8.07 -10.27 -24.52
C PHE A 616 -7.78 -11.68 -25.09
N MET A 617 -8.56 -12.68 -24.66
CA MET A 617 -8.48 -14.07 -25.14
C MET A 617 -9.87 -14.66 -25.36
#